data_5a27625cb41394818143905b5f999598
#
_entry.id   5a27625cb41394818143905b5f999598
#
_cell.length_a   1.000
_cell.length_b   1.000
_cell.length_c   1.000
_cell.angle_alpha   90.00
_cell.angle_beta   90.00
_cell.angle_gamma   90.00
#
_symmetry.space_group_name_H-M   'P 1'
#
loop_
_entity.id
_entity.type
_entity.pdbx_description
1 polymer ?
#
loop_
_entity_poly.entity_id
_entity_poly.type
_entity_poly.pdbx_seq_one_letter_code
_entity_poly.pdbx_strand_id
1 'polypeptide(L)'
;MKITKQTAYRHTVAQRAMRMEEIVAWVKDERTRDKLALFREKLRRAYPDKRYPFTRKLPQLLFAGTFRKGELKEYNGWILLEINRLKSIEEALSLKQKIVEYPQTLFAMIGSSGRSVKFVVAYTYPDGSLPRSRTDAEVFHAHAYRHALKTYEPRLSYPIELKRPVLEMGCRLSYDADVYYNPDALSIHLEQPVAMPDESAYQERFEKRVPVPVESAGQTLYDQYRYVAIQYEFALQRALEEHGSLSIKVDFKPLLVTLGRL
;
A
#
# COMPACT_ATOMS: atom_id res chain seq x y z
N MET A 1 3.96 21.80 -4.55
CA MET A 1 3.47 21.18 -3.28
C MET A 1 4.50 20.23 -2.70
N LYS A 2 4.46 19.99 -1.39
CA LYS A 2 5.43 19.16 -0.68
C LYS A 2 4.76 17.98 -0.01
N ILE A 3 5.47 16.85 0.04
CA ILE A 3 5.09 15.65 0.79
C ILE A 3 6.17 15.33 1.82
N THR A 4 5.91 14.36 2.68
CA THR A 4 6.90 13.93 3.66
C THR A 4 7.60 12.65 3.22
N LYS A 5 8.92 12.70 3.13
CA LYS A 5 9.79 11.53 3.15
C LYS A 5 10.05 11.14 4.60
N GLN A 6 9.76 9.88 4.92
CA GLN A 6 10.03 9.30 6.22
C GLN A 6 11.04 8.15 6.10
N THR A 7 12.06 8.17 6.92
CA THR A 7 13.07 7.10 6.98
C THR A 7 13.18 6.59 8.40
N ALA A 8 13.04 5.29 8.59
CA ALA A 8 13.21 4.66 9.90
C ALA A 8 14.67 4.22 10.09
N TYR A 9 15.28 4.64 11.19
CA TYR A 9 16.58 4.21 11.65
C TYR A 9 16.42 3.56 13.01
N ARG A 10 16.75 2.29 13.18
CA ARG A 10 16.67 1.52 14.43
C ARG A 10 15.55 1.97 15.40
N HIS A 11 15.79 3.08 16.14
CA HIS A 11 14.85 3.62 17.15
C HIS A 11 14.36 5.05 16.84
N THR A 12 14.77 5.61 15.69
CA THR A 12 14.40 6.98 15.31
C THR A 12 13.72 7.01 13.95
N VAL A 13 12.80 7.96 13.79
CA VAL A 13 12.13 8.25 12.53
C VAL A 13 12.48 9.65 12.09
N ALA A 14 13.21 9.76 10.99
CA ALA A 14 13.51 11.05 10.37
C ALA A 14 12.44 11.40 9.33
N GLN A 15 11.88 12.59 9.43
CA GLN A 15 10.89 13.15 8.52
C GLN A 15 11.45 14.38 7.84
N ARG A 16 11.33 14.47 6.52
CA ARG A 16 11.76 15.61 5.71
C ARG A 16 10.68 15.94 4.68
N ALA A 17 10.26 17.21 4.62
CA ALA A 17 9.41 17.69 3.54
C ALA A 17 10.23 17.77 2.23
N MET A 18 9.65 17.25 1.13
CA MET A 18 10.26 17.27 -0.20
C MET A 18 9.22 17.71 -1.23
N ARG A 19 9.66 18.42 -2.26
CA ARG A 19 8.78 18.76 -3.40
C ARG A 19 8.52 17.54 -4.25
N MET A 20 7.38 17.50 -4.96
CA MET A 20 7.03 16.37 -5.81
C MET A 20 8.03 16.15 -6.93
N GLU A 21 8.58 17.20 -7.48
CA GLU A 21 9.62 17.14 -8.54
C GLU A 21 10.88 16.42 -8.02
N GLU A 22 11.26 16.67 -6.77
CA GLU A 22 12.39 15.95 -6.14
C GLU A 22 12.09 14.48 -5.94
N ILE A 23 10.83 14.13 -5.61
CA ILE A 23 10.38 12.73 -5.47
C ILE A 23 10.39 12.05 -6.83
N VAL A 24 9.86 12.69 -7.87
CA VAL A 24 9.85 12.16 -9.25
C VAL A 24 11.28 11.88 -9.72
N ALA A 25 12.18 12.84 -9.56
CA ALA A 25 13.60 12.66 -9.91
C ALA A 25 14.22 11.48 -9.14
N TRP A 26 13.87 11.33 -7.86
CA TRP A 26 14.39 10.25 -7.04
C TRP A 26 13.83 8.87 -7.41
N VAL A 27 12.56 8.79 -7.81
CA VAL A 27 11.92 7.56 -8.31
C VAL A 27 12.54 7.12 -9.64
N LYS A 28 12.97 8.06 -10.48
CA LYS A 28 13.66 7.81 -11.76
C LYS A 28 15.16 7.52 -11.64
N ASP A 29 15.76 7.78 -10.49
CA ASP A 29 17.20 7.66 -10.28
C ASP A 29 17.65 6.19 -10.38
N GLU A 30 18.60 5.90 -11.25
CA GLU A 30 19.17 4.56 -11.46
C GLU A 30 19.81 3.96 -10.20
N ARG A 31 20.35 4.80 -9.32
CA ARG A 31 20.84 4.35 -8.00
C ARG A 31 19.72 3.74 -7.15
N THR A 32 18.50 4.23 -7.32
CA THR A 32 17.31 3.65 -6.70
C THR A 32 16.96 2.33 -7.37
N ARG A 33 17.10 2.22 -8.71
CA ARG A 33 16.91 0.97 -9.46
C ARG A 33 17.79 -0.15 -8.93
N ASP A 34 19.08 0.10 -8.80
CA ASP A 34 20.07 -0.92 -8.43
C ASP A 34 19.81 -1.44 -6.99
N LYS A 35 19.51 -0.52 -6.06
CA LYS A 35 19.11 -0.90 -4.70
C LYS A 35 17.83 -1.74 -4.68
N LEU A 36 16.87 -1.41 -5.52
CA LEU A 36 15.61 -2.15 -5.61
C LEU A 36 15.76 -3.48 -6.36
N ALA A 37 16.66 -3.59 -7.33
CA ALA A 37 16.95 -4.86 -8.00
C ALA A 37 17.42 -5.92 -6.98
N LEU A 38 18.37 -5.55 -6.13
CA LEU A 38 18.82 -6.42 -5.02
C LEU A 38 17.70 -6.73 -4.03
N PHE A 39 16.84 -5.75 -3.76
CA PHE A 39 15.70 -5.93 -2.88
C PHE A 39 14.66 -6.88 -3.48
N ARG A 40 14.31 -6.71 -4.76
CA ARG A 40 13.39 -7.60 -5.49
C ARG A 40 13.90 -9.03 -5.57
N GLU A 41 15.21 -9.19 -5.77
CA GLU A 41 15.85 -10.52 -5.74
C GLU A 41 15.74 -11.19 -4.37
N LYS A 42 15.98 -10.45 -3.30
CA LYS A 42 15.79 -10.94 -1.93
C LYS A 42 14.33 -11.28 -1.64
N LEU A 43 13.38 -10.49 -2.14
CA LEU A 43 11.95 -10.77 -1.99
C LEU A 43 11.52 -12.06 -2.69
N ARG A 44 12.09 -12.37 -3.85
CA ARG A 44 11.79 -13.61 -4.57
C ARG A 44 12.21 -14.85 -3.79
N ARG A 45 13.30 -14.74 -3.03
CA ARG A 45 13.89 -15.85 -2.25
C ARG A 45 13.40 -15.92 -0.81
N ALA A 46 12.80 -14.86 -0.30
CA ALA A 46 12.36 -14.81 1.09
C ALA A 46 10.96 -15.38 1.27
N TYR A 47 10.74 -16.03 2.41
CA TYR A 47 9.40 -16.40 2.85
C TYR A 47 8.52 -15.15 3.11
N PRO A 48 7.18 -15.26 2.99
CA PRO A 48 6.28 -14.12 3.14
C PRO A 48 6.47 -13.29 4.41
N ASP A 49 6.74 -13.94 5.53
CA ASP A 49 7.01 -13.34 6.83
C ASP A 49 8.30 -12.50 6.88
N LYS A 50 9.32 -12.93 6.13
CA LYS A 50 10.61 -12.24 6.05
C LYS A 50 10.63 -11.06 5.09
N ARG A 51 9.60 -10.88 4.27
CA ARG A 51 9.48 -9.76 3.31
C ARG A 51 9.36 -8.43 4.01
N TYR A 52 8.57 -8.37 5.08
CA TYR A 52 8.28 -7.15 5.79
C TYR A 52 9.50 -6.43 6.39
N PRO A 53 10.46 -7.10 7.06
CA PRO A 53 11.68 -6.45 7.55
C PRO A 53 12.51 -5.78 6.46
N PHE A 54 12.55 -6.35 5.25
CA PHE A 54 13.29 -5.76 4.14
C PHE A 54 12.61 -4.50 3.61
N THR A 55 11.28 -4.47 3.53
CA THR A 55 10.54 -3.29 3.07
C THR A 55 10.68 -2.11 4.02
N ARG A 56 10.83 -2.36 5.33
CA ARG A 56 11.03 -1.31 6.34
C ARG A 56 12.29 -0.48 6.10
N LYS A 57 13.30 -1.02 5.42
CA LYS A 57 14.54 -0.33 5.10
C LYS A 57 14.38 0.73 4.00
N LEU A 58 13.31 0.63 3.19
CA LEU A 58 13.02 1.62 2.17
C LEU A 58 12.36 2.85 2.80
N PRO A 59 12.73 4.06 2.37
CA PRO A 59 12.03 5.27 2.77
C PRO A 59 10.54 5.17 2.43
N GLN A 60 9.72 5.82 3.23
CA GLN A 60 8.28 5.92 3.03
C GLN A 60 7.92 7.32 2.55
N LEU A 61 7.00 7.41 1.60
CA LEU A 61 6.44 8.63 1.05
C LEU A 61 5.03 8.82 1.62
N LEU A 62 4.80 9.89 2.36
CA LEU A 62 3.52 10.24 2.97
C LEU A 62 2.91 11.38 2.15
N PHE A 63 1.90 11.07 1.37
CA PHE A 63 1.30 12.02 0.42
C PHE A 63 0.26 12.95 1.04
N ALA A 64 -0.38 12.55 2.13
CA ALA A 64 -1.45 13.33 2.74
C ALA A 64 -1.00 14.72 3.20
N GLY A 65 0.30 14.91 3.47
CA GLY A 65 0.77 16.21 3.91
C GLY A 65 2.23 16.26 4.31
N THR A 66 2.62 17.38 4.92
CA THR A 66 3.94 17.56 5.51
C THR A 66 3.89 17.32 7.01
N PHE A 67 4.81 16.47 7.50
CA PHE A 67 4.91 16.11 8.91
C PHE A 67 6.27 16.48 9.47
N ARG A 68 6.30 16.90 10.73
CA ARG A 68 7.51 17.14 11.48
C ARG A 68 7.36 16.58 12.90
N LYS A 69 8.21 15.65 13.29
CA LYS A 69 8.14 14.96 14.59
C LYS A 69 6.76 14.35 14.90
N GLY A 70 6.10 13.79 13.88
CA GLY A 70 4.76 13.20 13.98
C GLY A 70 3.59 14.18 13.91
N GLU A 71 3.84 15.50 13.96
CA GLU A 71 2.82 16.53 13.83
C GLU A 71 2.56 16.87 12.36
N LEU A 72 1.29 16.92 11.97
CA LEU A 72 0.86 17.46 10.68
C LEU A 72 1.13 18.97 10.64
N LYS A 73 1.85 19.44 9.64
CA LYS A 73 2.12 20.88 9.41
C LYS A 73 1.25 21.45 8.30
N GLU A 74 0.99 20.66 7.26
CA GLU A 74 0.18 21.07 6.13
C GLU A 74 -0.50 19.82 5.57
N TYR A 75 -1.80 19.90 5.31
CA TYR A 75 -2.58 18.83 4.69
C TYR A 75 -2.73 19.11 3.19
N ASN A 76 -2.49 18.12 2.35
CA ASN A 76 -2.52 18.28 0.88
C ASN A 76 -3.86 17.86 0.25
N GLY A 77 -4.73 17.15 0.94
CA GLY A 77 -5.91 16.54 0.34
C GLY A 77 -5.58 15.35 -0.60
N TRP A 78 -4.38 14.81 -0.55
CA TRP A 78 -3.92 13.76 -1.46
C TRP A 78 -4.12 12.38 -0.87
N ILE A 79 -4.85 11.56 -1.61
CA ILE A 79 -5.24 10.21 -1.22
C ILE A 79 -4.39 9.19 -1.97
N LEU A 80 -3.61 8.41 -1.22
CA LEU A 80 -2.81 7.31 -1.75
C LEU A 80 -3.68 6.05 -1.86
N LEU A 81 -3.69 5.47 -3.04
CA LEU A 81 -4.34 4.20 -3.34
C LEU A 81 -3.30 3.19 -3.81
N GLU A 82 -3.49 1.93 -3.47
CA GLU A 82 -2.56 0.85 -3.79
C GLU A 82 -3.27 -0.37 -4.34
N ILE A 83 -2.80 -0.88 -5.47
CA ILE A 83 -3.19 -2.17 -6.02
C ILE A 83 -1.98 -3.08 -5.94
N ASN A 84 -2.10 -4.15 -5.17
CA ASN A 84 -1.02 -5.07 -4.85
C ASN A 84 -1.27 -6.46 -5.45
N ARG A 85 -0.26 -7.32 -5.39
CA ARG A 85 -0.33 -8.74 -5.77
C ARG A 85 -0.66 -8.99 -7.24
N LEU A 86 -0.24 -8.07 -8.12
CA LEU A 86 -0.34 -8.27 -9.56
C LEU A 86 0.56 -9.44 -9.99
N LYS A 87 0.20 -10.09 -11.09
CA LYS A 87 0.88 -11.31 -11.58
C LYS A 87 2.30 -11.02 -12.03
N SER A 88 2.48 -9.90 -12.76
CA SER A 88 3.74 -9.54 -13.38
C SER A 88 3.97 -8.03 -13.37
N ILE A 89 5.15 -7.61 -13.83
CA ILE A 89 5.47 -6.20 -14.02
C ILE A 89 4.72 -5.62 -15.23
N GLU A 90 4.49 -6.43 -16.26
CA GLU A 90 3.74 -6.04 -17.47
C GLU A 90 2.30 -5.71 -17.13
N GLU A 91 1.66 -6.52 -16.29
CA GLU A 91 0.32 -6.25 -15.76
C GLU A 91 0.30 -4.94 -14.96
N ALA A 92 1.32 -4.72 -14.12
CA ALA A 92 1.43 -3.49 -13.36
C ALA A 92 1.62 -2.27 -14.26
N LEU A 93 2.41 -2.38 -15.33
CA LEU A 93 2.61 -1.31 -16.31
C LEU A 93 1.31 -1.01 -17.07
N SER A 94 0.62 -2.04 -17.55
CA SER A 94 -0.67 -1.90 -18.24
C SER A 94 -1.72 -1.24 -17.33
N LEU A 95 -1.79 -1.66 -16.07
CA LEU A 95 -2.71 -1.06 -15.10
C LEU A 95 -2.34 0.39 -14.80
N LYS A 96 -1.04 0.71 -14.65
CA LYS A 96 -0.60 2.09 -14.47
C LYS A 96 -1.02 2.97 -15.64
N GLN A 97 -0.90 2.49 -16.88
CA GLN A 97 -1.37 3.24 -18.07
C GLN A 97 -2.86 3.55 -17.99
N LYS A 98 -3.69 2.60 -17.62
CA LYS A 98 -5.14 2.85 -17.42
C LYS A 98 -5.41 3.88 -16.33
N ILE A 99 -4.64 3.85 -15.24
CA ILE A 99 -4.80 4.79 -14.13
C ILE A 99 -4.46 6.23 -14.55
N VAL A 100 -3.43 6.42 -15.36
CA VAL A 100 -3.00 7.77 -15.79
C VAL A 100 -3.91 8.39 -16.85
N GLU A 101 -4.82 7.63 -17.46
CA GLU A 101 -5.87 8.16 -18.34
C GLU A 101 -6.93 8.96 -17.58
N TYR A 102 -7.06 8.77 -16.27
CA TYR A 102 -7.99 9.55 -15.46
C TYR A 102 -7.40 10.93 -15.15
N PRO A 103 -8.08 12.01 -15.51
CA PRO A 103 -7.58 13.38 -15.32
C PRO A 103 -7.39 13.78 -13.86
N GLN A 104 -7.94 12.98 -12.91
CA GLN A 104 -7.78 13.18 -11.47
C GLN A 104 -6.50 12.52 -10.94
N THR A 105 -5.78 11.75 -11.75
CA THR A 105 -4.55 11.10 -11.32
C THR A 105 -3.41 12.11 -11.23
N LEU A 106 -3.01 12.39 -10.00
CA LEU A 106 -1.90 13.32 -9.72
C LEU A 106 -0.54 12.63 -9.88
N PHE A 107 -0.42 11.40 -9.41
CA PHE A 107 0.83 10.65 -9.39
C PHE A 107 0.55 9.17 -9.53
N ALA A 108 1.39 8.45 -10.27
CA ALA A 108 1.34 6.99 -10.34
C ALA A 108 2.73 6.39 -10.54
N MET A 109 3.04 5.31 -9.81
CA MET A 109 4.30 4.58 -9.95
C MET A 109 4.12 3.08 -9.74
N ILE A 110 5.03 2.31 -10.30
CA ILE A 110 5.19 0.89 -9.98
C ILE A 110 5.76 0.77 -8.57
N GLY A 111 5.14 -0.06 -7.74
CA GLY A 111 5.60 -0.27 -6.36
C GLY A 111 6.90 -1.07 -6.27
N SER A 112 7.52 -1.05 -5.09
CA SER A 112 8.86 -1.62 -4.85
C SER A 112 8.99 -3.11 -5.18
N SER A 113 7.90 -3.88 -5.11
CA SER A 113 7.90 -5.29 -5.52
C SER A 113 7.95 -5.51 -7.03
N GLY A 114 7.66 -4.50 -7.85
CA GLY A 114 7.43 -4.62 -9.29
C GLY A 114 6.06 -5.19 -9.65
N ARG A 115 5.25 -5.61 -8.67
CA ARG A 115 3.95 -6.27 -8.84
C ARG A 115 2.83 -5.52 -8.11
N SER A 116 2.90 -4.21 -8.17
CA SER A 116 1.90 -3.33 -7.57
C SER A 116 1.95 -1.95 -8.21
N VAL A 117 0.82 -1.26 -8.20
CA VAL A 117 0.72 0.13 -8.61
C VAL A 117 0.34 0.98 -7.40
N LYS A 118 1.00 2.12 -7.26
CA LYS A 118 0.72 3.15 -6.26
C LYS A 118 0.29 4.40 -7.01
N PHE A 119 -0.86 4.95 -6.67
CA PHE A 119 -1.31 6.18 -7.30
C PHE A 119 -1.98 7.11 -6.30
N VAL A 120 -1.99 8.38 -6.64
CA VAL A 120 -2.48 9.46 -5.79
C VAL A 120 -3.49 10.27 -6.55
N VAL A 121 -4.59 10.59 -5.89
CA VAL A 121 -5.65 11.47 -6.39
C VAL A 121 -5.88 12.62 -5.41
N ALA A 122 -6.23 13.79 -5.92
CA ALA A 122 -6.43 14.98 -5.11
C ALA A 122 -7.90 15.18 -4.77
N TYR A 123 -8.16 15.58 -3.53
CA TYR A 123 -9.49 15.89 -3.00
C TYR A 123 -9.50 17.25 -2.32
N THR A 124 -10.57 18.00 -2.50
CA THR A 124 -10.82 19.28 -1.85
C THR A 124 -12.29 19.40 -1.45
N TYR A 125 -12.63 20.43 -0.68
CA TYR A 125 -14.01 20.89 -0.57
C TYR A 125 -14.51 21.50 -1.89
N PRO A 126 -15.81 21.71 -2.07
CA PRO A 126 -16.38 22.28 -3.31
C PRO A 126 -15.82 23.67 -3.65
N ASP A 127 -15.42 24.44 -2.67
CA ASP A 127 -14.78 25.74 -2.83
C ASP A 127 -13.27 25.68 -3.12
N GLY A 128 -12.71 24.46 -3.26
CA GLY A 128 -11.29 24.23 -3.48
C GLY A 128 -10.44 24.30 -2.20
N SER A 129 -11.02 24.62 -1.06
CA SER A 129 -10.29 24.66 0.21
C SER A 129 -10.01 23.26 0.78
N LEU A 130 -9.14 23.20 1.81
CA LEU A 130 -8.78 22.00 2.55
C LEU A 130 -9.02 22.21 4.05
N PRO A 131 -9.19 21.11 4.82
CA PRO A 131 -9.24 21.17 6.27
C PRO A 131 -8.02 21.86 6.86
N ARG A 132 -8.25 22.71 7.88
CA ARG A 132 -7.19 23.48 8.54
C ARG A 132 -6.67 22.82 9.82
N SER A 133 -7.54 22.10 10.52
CA SER A 133 -7.15 21.38 11.74
C SER A 133 -6.77 19.93 11.40
N ARG A 134 -5.95 19.30 12.27
CA ARG A 134 -5.59 17.90 12.14
C ARG A 134 -6.83 17.00 12.24
N THR A 135 -7.72 17.27 13.18
CA THR A 135 -8.95 16.49 13.40
C THR A 135 -9.85 16.53 12.16
N ASP A 136 -10.08 17.71 11.58
CA ASP A 136 -10.88 17.83 10.37
C ASP A 136 -10.20 17.15 9.18
N ALA A 137 -8.87 17.25 9.10
CA ALA A 137 -8.10 16.56 8.06
C ALA A 137 -8.21 15.03 8.18
N GLU A 138 -8.19 14.47 9.39
CA GLU A 138 -8.38 13.03 9.61
C GLU A 138 -9.77 12.55 9.16
N VAL A 139 -10.82 13.30 9.51
CA VAL A 139 -12.20 13.00 9.09
C VAL A 139 -12.34 13.10 7.57
N PHE A 140 -11.89 14.22 6.99
CA PHE A 140 -11.94 14.43 5.55
C PHE A 140 -11.15 13.36 4.79
N HIS A 141 -9.94 13.05 5.23
CA HIS A 141 -9.08 12.04 4.61
C HIS A 141 -9.72 10.65 4.61
N ALA A 142 -10.31 10.26 5.72
CA ALA A 142 -11.03 9.00 5.83
C ALA A 142 -12.23 8.93 4.88
N HIS A 143 -12.97 10.03 4.76
CA HIS A 143 -14.10 10.12 3.84
C HIS A 143 -13.64 10.08 2.37
N ALA A 144 -12.62 10.87 2.02
CA ALA A 144 -12.04 10.91 0.68
C ALA A 144 -11.47 9.53 0.27
N TYR A 145 -10.78 8.85 1.17
CA TYR A 145 -10.27 7.50 0.93
C TYR A 145 -11.39 6.50 0.60
N ARG A 146 -12.48 6.51 1.37
CA ARG A 146 -13.63 5.62 1.11
C ARG A 146 -14.32 5.95 -0.21
N HIS A 147 -14.45 7.24 -0.52
CA HIS A 147 -14.99 7.68 -1.80
C HIS A 147 -14.10 7.22 -2.95
N ALA A 148 -12.78 7.36 -2.82
CA ALA A 148 -11.83 6.90 -3.83
C ALA A 148 -11.92 5.38 -4.07
N LEU A 149 -12.04 4.57 -3.02
CA LEU A 149 -12.24 3.12 -3.16
C LEU A 149 -13.49 2.81 -3.99
N LYS A 150 -14.63 3.41 -3.61
CA LYS A 150 -15.91 3.19 -4.31
C LYS A 150 -15.87 3.64 -5.77
N THR A 151 -15.06 4.66 -6.08
CA THR A 151 -14.96 5.23 -7.43
C THR A 151 -14.04 4.43 -8.33
N TYR A 152 -12.86 4.05 -7.82
CA TYR A 152 -11.81 3.49 -8.66
C TYR A 152 -11.83 1.96 -8.76
N GLU A 153 -12.28 1.23 -7.73
CA GLU A 153 -12.36 -0.24 -7.81
C GLU A 153 -13.22 -0.73 -9.01
N PRO A 154 -14.46 -0.24 -9.20
CA PRO A 154 -15.27 -0.67 -10.34
C PRO A 154 -14.67 -0.27 -11.69
N ARG A 155 -14.09 0.94 -11.76
CA ARG A 155 -13.53 1.47 -13.01
C ARG A 155 -12.29 0.74 -13.47
N LEU A 156 -11.45 0.34 -12.53
CA LEU A 156 -10.20 -0.36 -12.83
C LEU A 156 -10.39 -1.85 -12.95
N SER A 157 -11.48 -2.42 -12.42
CA SER A 157 -11.71 -3.86 -12.29
C SER A 157 -10.61 -4.57 -11.50
N TYR A 158 -9.98 -3.86 -10.56
CA TYR A 158 -8.96 -4.37 -9.65
C TYR A 158 -9.29 -3.99 -8.21
N PRO A 159 -9.11 -4.89 -7.24
CA PRO A 159 -9.28 -4.57 -5.83
C PRO A 159 -8.18 -3.62 -5.37
N ILE A 160 -8.57 -2.50 -4.78
CA ILE A 160 -7.64 -1.58 -4.12
C ILE A 160 -7.38 -2.09 -2.71
N GLU A 161 -6.13 -2.04 -2.27
CA GLU A 161 -5.73 -2.48 -0.94
C GLU A 161 -6.50 -1.70 0.13
N LEU A 162 -7.29 -2.39 0.93
CA LEU A 162 -8.04 -1.77 2.00
C LEU A 162 -7.12 -1.54 3.20
N LYS A 163 -6.90 -0.27 3.54
CA LYS A 163 -6.06 0.15 4.67
C LYS A 163 -6.85 1.09 5.59
N ARG A 164 -6.42 1.16 6.83
CA ARG A 164 -6.91 2.19 7.74
C ARG A 164 -6.51 3.56 7.19
N PRO A 165 -7.46 4.47 6.92
CA PRO A 165 -7.20 5.76 6.28
C PRO A 165 -6.66 6.78 7.29
N VAL A 166 -5.39 6.61 7.67
CA VAL A 166 -4.68 7.58 8.54
C VAL A 166 -3.82 8.52 7.71
N LEU A 167 -3.61 9.74 8.18
CA LEU A 167 -2.82 10.75 7.46
C LEU A 167 -1.37 10.31 7.23
N GLU A 168 -0.81 9.51 8.12
CA GLU A 168 0.54 8.95 8.00
C GLU A 168 0.61 7.73 7.07
N MET A 169 -0.50 7.38 6.40
CA MET A 169 -0.48 6.32 5.41
C MET A 169 0.44 6.69 4.25
N GLY A 170 1.41 5.84 3.98
CA GLY A 170 2.37 6.06 2.92
C GLY A 170 2.78 4.78 2.21
N CYS A 171 3.39 4.93 1.05
CA CYS A 171 4.00 3.84 0.31
C CYS A 171 5.52 3.86 0.41
N ARG A 172 6.15 2.72 0.12
CA ARG A 172 7.60 2.63 0.08
C ARG A 172 8.14 3.22 -1.21
N LEU A 173 9.30 3.88 -1.09
CA LEU A 173 10.04 4.34 -2.26
C LEU A 173 10.22 3.19 -3.25
N SER A 174 10.04 3.49 -4.53
CA SER A 174 10.23 2.57 -5.63
C SER A 174 11.09 3.19 -6.71
N TYR A 175 11.45 2.38 -7.71
CA TYR A 175 12.01 2.82 -8.97
C TYR A 175 10.98 2.59 -10.08
N ASP A 176 10.74 3.64 -10.83
CA ASP A 176 9.90 3.62 -12.04
C ASP A 176 10.44 4.69 -13.00
N ALA A 177 11.05 4.25 -14.11
CA ALA A 177 11.60 5.16 -15.12
C ALA A 177 10.51 6.06 -15.72
N ASP A 178 9.29 5.53 -15.81
CA ASP A 178 8.11 6.18 -16.40
C ASP A 178 7.11 6.63 -15.34
N VAL A 179 7.60 6.99 -14.15
CA VAL A 179 6.73 7.52 -13.10
C VAL A 179 5.91 8.69 -13.62
N TYR A 180 4.61 8.63 -13.39
CA TYR A 180 3.68 9.68 -13.80
C TYR A 180 3.53 10.73 -12.70
N TYR A 181 3.55 11.99 -13.11
CA TYR A 181 3.21 13.12 -12.25
C TYR A 181 2.55 14.23 -13.08
N ASN A 182 1.34 14.59 -12.71
CA ASN A 182 0.57 15.68 -13.30
C ASN A 182 0.25 16.73 -12.24
N PRO A 183 0.97 17.86 -12.18
CA PRO A 183 0.69 18.92 -11.20
C PRO A 183 -0.68 19.59 -11.40
N ASP A 184 -1.25 19.50 -12.61
CA ASP A 184 -2.53 20.08 -13.00
C ASP A 184 -3.69 19.06 -12.94
N ALA A 185 -3.51 17.96 -12.20
CA ALA A 185 -4.54 16.95 -12.03
C ALA A 185 -5.80 17.57 -11.39
N LEU A 186 -6.96 17.17 -11.94
CA LEU A 186 -8.24 17.67 -11.44
C LEU A 186 -8.53 17.13 -10.04
N SER A 187 -8.85 18.03 -9.11
CA SER A 187 -9.28 17.63 -7.78
C SER A 187 -10.70 17.10 -7.80
N ILE A 188 -10.98 16.07 -7.00
CA ILE A 188 -12.32 15.59 -6.72
C ILE A 188 -12.88 16.41 -5.56
N HIS A 189 -14.04 17.01 -5.77
CA HIS A 189 -14.68 17.79 -4.74
C HIS A 189 -15.59 16.92 -3.87
N LEU A 190 -15.41 17.00 -2.56
CA LEU A 190 -16.25 16.34 -1.57
C LEU A 190 -16.94 17.37 -0.70
N GLU A 191 -18.21 17.19 -0.50
CA GLU A 191 -18.91 17.94 0.51
C GLU A 191 -18.36 17.66 1.90
N GLN A 192 -18.44 18.60 2.81
CA GLN A 192 -18.01 18.42 4.18
C GLN A 192 -18.86 17.31 4.81
N PRO A 193 -18.24 16.27 5.39
CA PRO A 193 -19.02 15.21 6.01
C PRO A 193 -19.79 15.76 7.21
N VAL A 194 -21.11 15.59 7.18
CA VAL A 194 -22.03 16.06 8.23
C VAL A 194 -21.94 15.16 9.48
N ALA A 195 -21.51 13.92 9.30
CA ALA A 195 -21.30 12.96 10.39
C ALA A 195 -20.09 12.08 10.08
N MET A 196 -19.44 11.60 11.13
CA MET A 196 -18.42 10.55 11.00
C MET A 196 -19.08 9.36 10.27
N PRO A 197 -18.47 8.86 9.18
CA PRO A 197 -18.91 7.64 8.57
C PRO A 197 -18.91 6.53 9.63
N ASP A 198 -19.90 5.66 9.62
CA ASP A 198 -19.98 4.54 10.58
C ASP A 198 -18.67 3.71 10.50
N GLU A 199 -17.82 3.94 11.50
CA GLU A 199 -16.50 3.30 11.55
C GLU A 199 -16.64 1.80 11.82
N SER A 200 -17.76 1.38 12.48
CA SER A 200 -18.01 -0.02 12.74
C SER A 200 -18.30 -0.79 11.46
N ALA A 201 -19.12 -0.26 10.58
CA ALA A 201 -19.40 -0.87 9.28
C ALA A 201 -18.14 -0.91 8.36
N TYR A 202 -17.27 0.09 8.48
CA TYR A 202 -15.99 0.09 7.77
C TYR A 202 -15.03 -0.94 8.34
N GLN A 203 -14.91 -1.04 9.67
CA GLN A 203 -14.10 -2.03 10.36
C GLN A 203 -14.56 -3.45 10.04
N GLU A 204 -15.86 -3.70 10.09
CA GLU A 204 -16.43 -4.98 9.75
C GLU A 204 -16.13 -5.39 8.31
N ARG A 205 -16.21 -4.44 7.37
CA ARG A 205 -15.84 -4.66 5.97
C ARG A 205 -14.33 -4.86 5.79
N PHE A 206 -13.52 -4.20 6.62
CA PHE A 206 -12.08 -4.36 6.64
C PHE A 206 -11.67 -5.76 7.11
N GLU A 207 -12.30 -6.22 8.19
CA GLU A 207 -12.06 -7.53 8.80
C GLU A 207 -12.61 -8.67 7.93
N LYS A 208 -13.78 -8.48 7.33
CA LYS A 208 -14.44 -9.47 6.46
C LYS A 208 -13.84 -9.52 5.04
N ARG A 209 -13.00 -8.59 4.66
CA ARG A 209 -12.27 -8.66 3.38
C ARG A 209 -11.13 -9.69 3.52
N VAL A 210 -11.48 -10.94 3.60
CA VAL A 210 -10.59 -12.02 3.19
C VAL A 210 -10.05 -11.61 1.82
N PRO A 211 -8.73 -11.60 1.58
CA PRO A 211 -8.21 -11.39 0.24
C PRO A 211 -8.86 -12.46 -0.62
N VAL A 212 -9.89 -12.06 -1.36
CA VAL A 212 -10.43 -12.91 -2.42
C VAL A 212 -9.19 -13.18 -3.27
N PRO A 213 -8.77 -14.44 -3.43
CA PRO A 213 -7.77 -14.75 -4.42
C PRO A 213 -8.33 -14.11 -5.68
N VAL A 214 -7.61 -13.13 -6.23
CA VAL A 214 -7.96 -12.65 -7.55
C VAL A 214 -7.93 -13.92 -8.36
N GLU A 215 -9.09 -14.46 -8.73
CA GLU A 215 -9.20 -15.48 -9.74
C GLU A 215 -8.72 -14.83 -11.01
N SER A 216 -7.42 -14.70 -11.04
CA SER A 216 -6.72 -14.29 -12.20
C SER A 216 -6.88 -15.46 -13.16
N ALA A 217 -7.77 -15.31 -14.14
CA ALA A 217 -7.77 -16.19 -15.30
C ALA A 217 -6.32 -16.37 -15.75
N GLY A 218 -5.72 -17.55 -15.50
CA GLY A 218 -4.34 -17.86 -15.81
C GLY A 218 -3.35 -18.01 -14.64
N GLN A 219 -3.79 -17.97 -13.38
CA GLN A 219 -2.94 -18.47 -12.30
C GLN A 219 -2.85 -19.99 -12.46
N THR A 220 -1.67 -20.48 -12.84
CA THR A 220 -1.48 -21.92 -13.02
C THR A 220 -1.71 -22.62 -11.69
N LEU A 221 -2.21 -23.84 -11.73
CA LEU A 221 -2.35 -24.74 -10.57
C LEU A 221 -1.05 -24.74 -9.72
N TYR A 222 0.10 -24.59 -10.36
CA TYR A 222 1.42 -24.47 -9.76
C TYR A 222 1.57 -23.25 -8.82
N ASP A 223 1.07 -22.06 -9.20
CA ASP A 223 1.16 -20.89 -8.35
C ASP A 223 0.23 -21.00 -7.14
N GLN A 224 -0.91 -21.65 -7.29
CA GLN A 224 -1.80 -21.98 -6.19
C GLN A 224 -1.14 -22.97 -5.23
N TYR A 225 -0.54 -24.06 -5.73
CA TYR A 225 0.19 -25.02 -4.91
C TYR A 225 1.40 -24.39 -4.22
N ARG A 226 2.13 -23.54 -4.91
CA ARG A 226 3.27 -22.82 -4.32
C ARG A 226 2.84 -21.89 -3.20
N TYR A 227 1.71 -21.20 -3.34
CA TYR A 227 1.16 -20.36 -2.29
C TYR A 227 0.74 -21.19 -1.08
N VAL A 228 0.02 -22.28 -1.28
CA VAL A 228 -0.40 -23.21 -0.23
C VAL A 228 0.81 -23.84 0.46
N ALA A 229 1.82 -24.27 -0.28
CA ALA A 229 3.05 -24.83 0.28
C ALA A 229 3.80 -23.84 1.19
N ILE A 230 3.87 -22.56 0.76
CA ILE A 230 4.49 -21.50 1.56
C ILE A 230 3.70 -21.22 2.86
N GLN A 231 2.37 -21.23 2.80
CA GLN A 231 1.52 -21.06 3.98
C GLN A 231 1.65 -22.27 4.93
N TYR A 232 1.73 -23.46 4.36
CA TYR A 232 1.92 -24.69 5.13
C TYR A 232 3.27 -24.72 5.85
N GLU A 233 4.37 -24.38 5.17
CA GLU A 233 5.69 -24.27 5.79
C GLU A 233 5.74 -23.23 6.91
N PHE A 234 5.10 -22.09 6.69
CA PHE A 234 4.98 -21.03 7.70
C PHE A 234 4.21 -21.51 8.93
N ALA A 235 3.06 -22.16 8.72
CA ALA A 235 2.24 -22.70 9.80
C ALA A 235 2.97 -23.81 10.56
N LEU A 236 3.72 -24.67 9.85
CA LEU A 236 4.54 -25.72 10.42
C LEU A 236 5.67 -25.13 11.29
N GLN A 237 6.39 -24.14 10.77
CA GLN A 237 7.48 -23.49 11.50
C GLN A 237 6.96 -22.82 12.78
N ARG A 238 5.82 -22.12 12.71
CA ARG A 238 5.18 -21.49 13.85
C ARG A 238 4.73 -22.51 14.89
N ALA A 239 4.15 -23.63 14.46
CA ALA A 239 3.76 -24.72 15.36
C ALA A 239 4.98 -25.35 16.06
N LEU A 240 6.10 -25.49 15.37
CA LEU A 240 7.36 -25.96 15.95
C LEU A 240 7.95 -24.97 16.97
N GLU A 241 7.85 -23.68 16.72
CA GLU A 241 8.27 -22.63 17.65
C GLU A 241 7.41 -22.60 18.91
N GLU A 242 6.08 -22.81 18.78
CA GLU A 242 5.13 -22.81 19.89
C GLU A 242 5.20 -24.09 20.73
N HIS A 243 5.51 -25.23 20.15
CA HIS A 243 5.44 -26.56 20.78
C HIS A 243 6.81 -27.26 20.95
N GLY A 244 7.90 -26.61 20.56
CA GLY A 244 9.24 -27.21 20.64
C GLY A 244 9.47 -28.32 19.59
N SER A 245 10.49 -29.14 19.79
CA SER A 245 10.82 -30.24 18.86
C SER A 245 9.72 -31.31 18.89
N LEU A 246 8.88 -31.33 17.88
CA LEU A 246 7.86 -32.38 17.71
C LEU A 246 8.53 -33.64 17.16
N SER A 247 8.43 -34.75 17.90
CA SER A 247 8.74 -36.07 17.36
C SER A 247 7.63 -36.45 16.38
N ILE A 248 7.98 -36.53 15.09
CA ILE A 248 7.07 -36.78 13.97
C ILE A 248 6.18 -38.04 14.14
N LYS A 249 6.46 -38.88 15.09
CA LYS A 249 5.72 -40.13 15.35
C LYS A 249 4.59 -40.03 16.38
N VAL A 250 4.48 -38.97 17.17
CA VAL A 250 3.58 -38.98 18.36
C VAL A 250 2.58 -37.86 18.39
N ASP A 251 2.83 -36.70 17.77
CA ASP A 251 2.02 -35.49 18.01
C ASP A 251 1.46 -34.80 16.76
N PHE A 252 0.87 -35.59 15.84
CA PHE A 252 0.18 -35.02 14.67
C PHE A 252 -1.09 -34.25 15.00
N LYS A 253 -1.75 -34.55 16.13
CA LYS A 253 -3.01 -33.90 16.52
C LYS A 253 -2.87 -32.40 16.86
N PRO A 254 -1.91 -31.96 17.69
CA PRO A 254 -1.69 -30.56 17.97
C PRO A 254 -1.35 -29.74 16.71
N LEU A 255 -0.54 -30.31 15.81
CA LEU A 255 -0.16 -29.69 14.56
C LEU A 255 -1.35 -29.43 13.64
N LEU A 256 -2.25 -30.42 13.51
CA LEU A 256 -3.48 -30.31 12.70
C LEU A 256 -4.45 -29.28 13.29
N VAL A 257 -4.54 -29.17 14.62
CA VAL A 257 -5.37 -28.15 15.28
C VAL A 257 -4.82 -26.75 15.06
N THR A 258 -3.50 -26.58 15.09
CA THR A 258 -2.86 -25.28 14.82
C THR A 258 -3.00 -24.89 13.35
N LEU A 259 -2.85 -25.82 12.43
CA LEU A 259 -3.05 -25.59 10.99
C LEU A 259 -4.51 -25.30 10.62
N GLY A 260 -5.48 -25.86 11.36
CA GLY A 260 -6.90 -25.61 11.14
C GLY A 260 -7.42 -24.31 11.74
N ARG A 261 -6.59 -23.57 12.49
CA ARG A 261 -6.93 -22.26 13.08
C ARG A 261 -6.37 -21.07 12.30
N LEU A 262 -5.61 -21.33 11.24
CA LEU A 262 -5.05 -20.36 10.30
C LEU A 262 -5.90 -20.24 9.04
#